data_c5b33fcd12c1936c5b2a6da4db4b7ec0
#
_entry.id   c5b33fcd12c1936c5b2a6da4db4b7ec0
#
_cell.length_a   1.000
_cell.length_b   1.000
_cell.length_c   1.000
_cell.angle_alpha   90.00
_cell.angle_beta   90.00
_cell.angle_gamma   90.00
#
_symmetry.space_group_name_H-M   'P 1'
#
loop_
_entity.id
_entity.type
_entity.pdbx_description
1 polymer ?
#
loop_
_entity_poly.entity_id
_entity_poly.type
_entity_poly.pdbx_seq_one_letter_code
_entity_poly.pdbx_strand_id
1 'polypeptide(L)'
;MTSLSASLVRGAVTSPFKHPGRPGATLPTDRLTLLAAPAAPGALATYRRICGFPRSAPRPGSGPGSGSWPDASSGSSSGPLPLTYPHVLAFPLAMRLMTARRFPLPVVGLVHTWIEIVARRPVQSDETLELTVYAEELTPHRRGTEVTMVTEARVAGALVWESRSGYLSRHATTAAGSTREADGSPTLPAVAEWRLPGDLGRRYGAVSGDRNPIHLHPLTARLFGFPRAIAHGMWTVARCLAEADGQTGEIRSVRADFRAPVLLPATVTYAADPAGNAFALRSESSSGSGTGTGGGGGRVHLTGSVTRTS
;
A
#
# COMPACT_ATOMS: atom_id res chain seq x y z
N MET A 1 20.97 5.64 -11.89
CA MET A 1 19.67 5.66 -11.20
C MET A 1 19.81 6.54 -9.96
N THR A 2 19.05 7.64 -9.85
CA THR A 2 19.01 8.45 -8.62
C THR A 2 18.46 7.57 -7.49
N SER A 3 19.18 7.51 -6.35
CA SER A 3 18.73 6.72 -5.20
C SER A 3 17.38 7.26 -4.69
N LEU A 4 16.56 6.39 -4.11
CA LEU A 4 15.26 6.77 -3.55
C LEU A 4 15.42 7.86 -2.47
N SER A 5 16.51 7.80 -1.71
CA SER A 5 16.90 8.83 -0.74
C SER A 5 17.12 10.20 -1.41
N ALA A 6 17.76 10.23 -2.58
CA ALA A 6 17.94 11.47 -3.34
C ALA A 6 16.61 12.05 -3.85
N SER A 7 15.64 11.18 -4.23
CA SER A 7 14.29 11.62 -4.60
C SER A 7 13.53 12.22 -3.43
N LEU A 8 13.61 11.62 -2.25
CA LEU A 8 12.99 12.15 -1.02
C LEU A 8 13.58 13.50 -0.61
N VAL A 9 14.91 13.63 -0.65
CA VAL A 9 15.60 14.92 -0.37
C VAL A 9 15.16 15.97 -1.39
N ARG A 10 15.15 15.63 -2.68
CA ARG A 10 14.64 16.54 -3.73
C ARG A 10 13.20 16.97 -3.44
N GLY A 11 12.33 16.02 -3.08
CA GLY A 11 10.94 16.29 -2.72
C GLY A 11 10.82 17.25 -1.54
N ALA A 12 11.61 17.05 -0.49
CA ALA A 12 11.64 17.93 0.68
C ALA A 12 12.08 19.35 0.30
N VAL A 13 13.11 19.48 -0.53
CA VAL A 13 13.65 20.78 -0.99
C VAL A 13 12.68 21.50 -1.94
N THR A 14 11.97 20.77 -2.80
CA THR A 14 11.07 21.38 -3.79
C THR A 14 9.64 21.62 -3.27
N SER A 15 9.22 20.91 -2.23
CA SER A 15 7.85 21.02 -1.69
C SER A 15 7.47 22.44 -1.23
N PRO A 16 8.32 23.24 -0.58
CA PRO A 16 7.97 24.61 -0.17
C PRO A 16 7.64 25.55 -1.34
N PHE A 17 8.12 25.24 -2.54
CA PHE A 17 7.91 26.06 -3.73
C PHE A 17 6.68 25.63 -4.57
N LYS A 18 5.99 24.56 -4.13
CA LYS A 18 4.78 24.08 -4.77
C LYS A 18 3.56 24.58 -4.01
N HIS A 19 2.66 25.24 -4.72
CA HIS A 19 1.44 25.78 -4.15
C HIS A 19 0.26 24.87 -4.52
N PRO A 20 -0.18 23.98 -3.59
CA PRO A 20 -1.38 23.18 -3.82
C PRO A 20 -2.60 24.09 -3.98
N GLY A 21 -3.51 23.73 -4.86
CA GLY A 21 -4.72 24.54 -5.14
C GLY A 21 -4.49 25.70 -6.13
N ARG A 22 -3.35 25.79 -6.80
CA ARG A 22 -3.12 26.79 -7.85
C ARG A 22 -4.13 26.60 -8.99
N PRO A 23 -4.94 27.62 -9.32
CA PRO A 23 -5.84 27.55 -10.48
C PRO A 23 -5.08 27.21 -11.75
N GLY A 24 -5.61 26.28 -12.56
CA GLY A 24 -4.97 25.86 -13.82
C GLY A 24 -3.72 24.99 -13.65
N ALA A 25 -3.49 24.41 -12.46
CA ALA A 25 -2.43 23.43 -12.28
C ALA A 25 -2.66 22.23 -13.22
N THR A 26 -1.64 21.88 -14.03
CA THR A 26 -1.68 20.76 -14.96
C THR A 26 -0.74 19.65 -14.50
N LEU A 27 -1.11 18.42 -14.80
CA LEU A 27 -0.25 17.26 -14.57
C LEU A 27 0.84 17.16 -15.64
N PRO A 28 2.04 16.67 -15.27
CA PRO A 28 3.03 16.28 -16.27
C PRO A 28 2.49 15.10 -17.09
N THR A 29 2.71 15.14 -18.39
CA THR A 29 2.38 14.05 -19.33
C THR A 29 3.40 12.93 -19.33
N ASP A 30 4.43 13.06 -18.50
CA ASP A 30 5.51 12.07 -18.40
C ASP A 30 4.99 10.71 -17.96
N ARG A 31 5.33 9.67 -18.70
CA ARG A 31 5.18 8.27 -18.32
C ARG A 31 6.56 7.71 -18.03
N LEU A 32 6.82 7.38 -16.77
CA LEU A 32 8.11 6.82 -16.38
C LEU A 32 8.07 5.30 -16.48
N THR A 33 8.97 4.72 -17.26
CA THR A 33 9.03 3.28 -17.49
C THR A 33 10.33 2.67 -16.95
N LEU A 34 10.22 1.48 -16.37
CA LEU A 34 11.30 0.58 -16.02
C LEU A 34 11.07 -0.73 -16.81
N LEU A 35 11.90 -0.98 -17.81
CA LEU A 35 11.71 -2.08 -18.76
C LEU A 35 11.95 -3.48 -18.17
N ALA A 36 12.69 -3.57 -17.07
CA ALA A 36 12.97 -4.83 -16.40
C ALA A 36 12.96 -4.63 -14.88
N ALA A 37 11.91 -5.09 -14.23
CA ALA A 37 11.76 -5.08 -12.79
C ALA A 37 11.64 -6.53 -12.27
N PRO A 38 12.76 -7.22 -12.00
CA PRO A 38 12.69 -8.56 -11.44
C PRO A 38 12.27 -8.51 -9.98
N ALA A 39 11.47 -9.47 -9.56
CA ALA A 39 11.20 -9.70 -8.16
C ALA A 39 12.39 -10.43 -7.51
N ALA A 40 13.36 -9.68 -6.97
CA ALA A 40 14.52 -10.28 -6.31
C ALA A 40 14.06 -11.25 -5.19
N PRO A 41 14.45 -12.55 -5.23
CA PRO A 41 13.87 -13.59 -4.35
C PRO A 41 13.98 -13.26 -2.85
N GLY A 42 15.13 -12.74 -2.41
CA GLY A 42 15.37 -12.38 -1.02
C GLY A 42 14.49 -11.19 -0.55
N ALA A 43 14.29 -10.20 -1.42
CA ALA A 43 13.41 -9.05 -1.11
C ALA A 43 11.95 -9.49 -1.07
N LEU A 44 11.51 -10.30 -2.02
CA LEU A 44 10.17 -10.87 -2.05
C LEU A 44 9.87 -11.75 -0.83
N ALA A 45 10.80 -12.64 -0.46
CA ALA A 45 10.65 -13.48 0.73
C ALA A 45 10.56 -12.64 2.01
N THR A 46 11.33 -11.57 2.12
CA THR A 46 11.29 -10.64 3.24
C THR A 46 9.97 -9.85 3.26
N TYR A 47 9.50 -9.38 2.10
CA TYR A 47 8.22 -8.71 1.96
C TYR A 47 7.06 -9.62 2.41
N ARG A 48 7.01 -10.86 1.90
CA ARG A 48 5.98 -11.85 2.29
C ARG A 48 5.95 -12.04 3.80
N ARG A 49 7.12 -12.23 4.43
CA ARG A 49 7.24 -12.41 5.88
C ARG A 49 6.74 -11.20 6.67
N ILE A 50 7.10 -9.98 6.26
CA ILE A 50 6.71 -8.74 6.97
C ILE A 50 5.21 -8.47 6.81
N CYS A 51 4.63 -8.80 5.66
CA CYS A 51 3.20 -8.61 5.38
C CYS A 51 2.33 -9.81 5.79
N GLY A 52 2.93 -10.93 6.22
CA GLY A 52 2.20 -12.12 6.69
C GLY A 52 1.68 -13.02 5.57
N PHE A 53 2.18 -12.88 4.34
CA PHE A 53 1.86 -13.83 3.27
C PHE A 53 2.50 -15.20 3.54
N PRO A 54 1.81 -16.30 3.24
CA PRO A 54 2.37 -17.63 3.41
C PRO A 54 3.65 -17.79 2.56
N ARG A 55 4.54 -18.65 3.04
CA ARG A 55 5.67 -19.07 2.21
C ARG A 55 5.09 -19.87 1.03
N SER A 56 5.57 -19.61 -0.18
CA SER A 56 5.20 -20.45 -1.32
C SER A 56 5.53 -21.90 -1.01
N ALA A 57 4.51 -22.77 -1.04
CA ALA A 57 4.74 -24.21 -0.91
C ALA A 57 5.56 -24.69 -2.12
N PRO A 58 6.48 -25.68 -1.96
CA PRO A 58 7.11 -26.36 -3.10
C PRO A 58 6.00 -26.92 -4.00
N ARG A 59 6.20 -26.84 -5.32
CA ARG A 59 5.25 -27.43 -6.27
C ARG A 59 5.00 -28.91 -5.92
N PRO A 60 3.73 -29.38 -5.84
CA PRO A 60 3.45 -30.80 -5.78
C PRO A 60 3.96 -31.44 -7.06
N GLY A 61 4.95 -32.32 -6.98
CA GLY A 61 5.52 -33.04 -8.14
C GLY A 61 7.04 -33.18 -8.15
N SER A 62 7.80 -32.49 -7.32
CA SER A 62 9.21 -32.82 -7.10
C SER A 62 9.30 -33.95 -6.08
N GLY A 63 9.17 -35.21 -6.55
CA GLY A 63 9.37 -36.39 -5.74
C GLY A 63 10.77 -36.44 -5.14
N PRO A 64 10.99 -37.16 -4.03
CA PRO A 64 12.29 -37.31 -3.42
C PRO A 64 13.18 -38.18 -4.30
N GLY A 65 13.94 -37.51 -5.19
CA GLY A 65 15.11 -38.12 -5.86
C GLY A 65 16.20 -38.28 -4.81
N SER A 66 16.66 -39.52 -4.68
CA SER A 66 17.64 -39.97 -3.73
C SER A 66 18.92 -39.10 -3.69
N GLY A 67 19.30 -38.68 -2.48
CA GLY A 67 20.67 -38.46 -2.08
C GLY A 67 21.34 -37.17 -2.51
N SER A 68 21.06 -36.11 -1.80
CA SER A 68 22.00 -35.04 -1.42
C SER A 68 21.22 -34.03 -0.58
N TRP A 69 21.78 -33.61 0.53
CA TRP A 69 21.22 -32.53 1.36
C TRP A 69 21.10 -31.28 0.49
N PRO A 70 19.90 -30.70 0.27
CA PRO A 70 19.79 -29.47 -0.52
C PRO A 70 20.42 -28.35 0.29
N ASP A 71 21.41 -27.73 -0.32
CA ASP A 71 22.00 -26.48 0.13
C ASP A 71 20.88 -25.44 0.31
N ALA A 72 20.84 -24.78 1.47
CA ALA A 72 19.78 -23.85 1.87
C ALA A 72 19.72 -22.57 0.98
N SER A 73 20.51 -22.49 -0.10
CA SER A 73 20.68 -21.34 -0.97
C SER A 73 19.90 -21.38 -2.30
N SER A 74 19.26 -22.50 -2.66
CA SER A 74 18.61 -22.67 -3.98
C SER A 74 17.08 -22.88 -3.92
N GLY A 75 16.41 -22.39 -2.90
CA GLY A 75 14.94 -22.36 -2.83
C GLY A 75 14.37 -21.37 -3.83
N SER A 76 14.20 -21.76 -5.09
CA SER A 76 13.41 -21.04 -6.08
C SER A 76 12.00 -20.85 -5.52
N SER A 77 11.69 -19.66 -5.07
CA SER A 77 10.35 -19.28 -4.58
C SER A 77 9.40 -19.07 -5.77
N SER A 78 9.21 -20.10 -6.59
CA SER A 78 8.32 -20.08 -7.73
C SER A 78 6.86 -20.10 -7.26
N GLY A 79 6.19 -18.97 -7.39
CA GLY A 79 4.78 -18.81 -7.04
C GLY A 79 4.33 -17.40 -7.36
N PRO A 80 3.00 -17.12 -7.36
CA PRO A 80 2.49 -15.82 -7.73
C PRO A 80 2.98 -14.73 -6.78
N LEU A 81 3.25 -13.55 -7.32
CA LEU A 81 3.56 -12.36 -6.54
C LEU A 81 2.33 -11.98 -5.70
N PRO A 82 2.52 -11.51 -4.45
CA PRO A 82 1.45 -10.83 -3.73
C PRO A 82 0.87 -9.70 -4.57
N LEU A 83 -0.45 -9.55 -4.59
CA LEU A 83 -1.17 -8.57 -5.44
C LEU A 83 -0.63 -7.13 -5.26
N THR A 84 -0.12 -6.79 -4.09
CA THR A 84 0.47 -5.49 -3.76
C THR A 84 1.94 -5.33 -4.16
N TYR A 85 2.64 -6.40 -4.54
CA TYR A 85 4.09 -6.34 -4.74
C TYR A 85 4.54 -5.55 -5.98
N PRO A 86 3.83 -5.57 -7.13
CA PRO A 86 4.19 -4.71 -8.27
C PRO A 86 4.14 -3.22 -7.93
N HIS A 87 3.22 -2.78 -7.05
CA HIS A 87 3.19 -1.41 -6.53
C HIS A 87 4.49 -1.05 -5.77
N VAL A 88 5.02 -1.98 -4.98
CA VAL A 88 6.30 -1.80 -4.28
C VAL A 88 7.47 -1.66 -5.25
N LEU A 89 7.52 -2.50 -6.29
CA LEU A 89 8.55 -2.41 -7.33
C LEU A 89 8.50 -1.09 -8.10
N ALA A 90 7.31 -0.54 -8.30
CA ALA A 90 7.09 0.73 -9.01
C ALA A 90 7.28 1.98 -8.13
N PHE A 91 7.34 1.82 -6.80
CA PHE A 91 7.41 2.96 -5.87
C PHE A 91 8.55 3.95 -6.17
N PRO A 92 9.78 3.53 -6.54
CA PRO A 92 10.83 4.46 -6.93
C PRO A 92 10.48 5.34 -8.14
N LEU A 93 9.71 4.81 -9.11
CA LEU A 93 9.24 5.60 -10.27
C LEU A 93 8.17 6.61 -9.83
N ALA A 94 7.22 6.20 -9.00
CA ALA A 94 6.20 7.08 -8.45
C ALA A 94 6.82 8.24 -7.67
N MET A 95 7.80 7.95 -6.81
CA MET A 95 8.55 8.98 -6.08
C MET A 95 9.32 9.91 -6.99
N ARG A 96 9.95 9.39 -8.06
CA ARG A 96 10.67 10.23 -9.03
C ARG A 96 9.72 11.18 -9.74
N LEU A 97 8.51 10.74 -10.09
CA LEU A 97 7.50 11.58 -10.74
C LEU A 97 6.96 12.65 -9.77
N MET A 98 6.52 12.22 -8.57
CA MET A 98 5.93 13.14 -7.58
C MET A 98 6.93 14.19 -7.05
N THR A 99 8.23 13.87 -7.03
CA THR A 99 9.29 14.81 -6.61
C THR A 99 9.80 15.70 -7.77
N ALA A 100 9.37 15.46 -9.00
CA ALA A 100 9.75 16.29 -10.12
C ALA A 100 9.25 17.74 -9.96
N ARG A 101 10.01 18.72 -10.47
CA ARG A 101 9.64 20.15 -10.38
C ARG A 101 8.29 20.45 -11.03
N ARG A 102 7.98 19.77 -12.13
CA ARG A 102 6.71 19.93 -12.88
C ARG A 102 5.51 19.28 -12.20
N PHE A 103 5.71 18.42 -11.23
CA PHE A 103 4.60 17.83 -10.48
C PHE A 103 3.97 18.91 -9.59
N PRO A 104 2.64 19.16 -9.71
CA PRO A 104 2.03 20.36 -9.14
C PRO A 104 1.89 20.34 -7.61
N LEU A 105 1.83 19.17 -7.01
CA LEU A 105 1.58 19.03 -5.58
C LEU A 105 2.90 18.82 -4.80
N PRO A 106 3.02 19.37 -3.56
CA PRO A 106 4.15 19.07 -2.69
C PRO A 106 4.09 17.61 -2.25
N VAL A 107 5.20 16.88 -2.37
CA VAL A 107 5.26 15.48 -1.93
C VAL A 107 5.25 15.38 -0.39
N VAL A 108 5.78 16.40 0.28
CA VAL A 108 5.73 16.49 1.75
C VAL A 108 4.29 16.82 2.16
N GLY A 109 3.71 15.96 3.00
CA GLY A 109 2.33 16.10 3.46
C GLY A 109 1.29 15.47 2.53
N LEU A 110 1.68 14.85 1.41
CA LEU A 110 0.77 14.02 0.63
C LEU A 110 0.27 12.84 1.48
N VAL A 111 -1.03 12.64 1.46
CA VAL A 111 -1.70 11.55 2.18
C VAL A 111 -2.28 10.56 1.17
N HIS A 112 -1.89 9.31 1.25
CA HIS A 112 -2.49 8.23 0.47
C HIS A 112 -3.92 8.00 0.99
N THR A 113 -4.93 8.21 0.16
CA THR A 113 -6.34 8.21 0.54
C THR A 113 -7.05 6.92 0.15
N TRP A 114 -6.67 6.34 -0.97
CA TRP A 114 -7.20 5.07 -1.46
C TRP A 114 -6.26 4.42 -2.47
N ILE A 115 -6.45 3.13 -2.65
CA ILE A 115 -5.83 2.36 -3.74
C ILE A 115 -6.82 1.37 -4.32
N GLU A 116 -6.76 1.20 -5.63
CA GLU A 116 -7.39 0.12 -6.37
C GLU A 116 -6.32 -0.65 -7.13
N ILE A 117 -6.36 -1.97 -7.06
CA ILE A 117 -5.45 -2.86 -7.77
C ILE A 117 -6.29 -3.90 -8.52
N VAL A 118 -5.92 -4.13 -9.78
CA VAL A 118 -6.54 -5.16 -10.62
C VAL A 118 -5.45 -6.01 -11.26
N ALA A 119 -5.48 -7.32 -11.03
CA ALA A 119 -4.65 -8.30 -11.73
C ALA A 119 -5.50 -9.06 -12.76
N ARG A 120 -5.09 -9.01 -14.02
CA ARG A 120 -5.76 -9.74 -15.10
C ARG A 120 -5.47 -11.23 -15.05
N ARG A 121 -4.32 -11.58 -14.51
CA ARG A 121 -3.87 -12.93 -14.16
C ARG A 121 -2.88 -12.89 -13.00
N PRO A 122 -2.58 -14.03 -12.34
CA PRO A 122 -1.44 -14.11 -11.44
C PRO A 122 -0.15 -13.75 -12.16
N VAL A 123 0.68 -12.94 -11.55
CA VAL A 123 2.04 -12.65 -12.02
C VAL A 123 2.99 -13.56 -11.26
N GLN A 124 3.78 -14.36 -11.97
CA GLN A 124 4.73 -15.27 -11.34
C GLN A 124 5.99 -14.53 -10.88
N SER A 125 6.62 -15.03 -9.83
CA SER A 125 7.81 -14.38 -9.25
C SER A 125 9.06 -14.43 -10.12
N ASP A 126 9.08 -15.31 -11.13
CA ASP A 126 10.15 -15.44 -12.14
C ASP A 126 9.89 -14.59 -13.39
N GLU A 127 8.71 -13.98 -13.51
CA GLU A 127 8.41 -13.08 -14.62
C GLU A 127 9.09 -11.72 -14.43
N THR A 128 9.61 -11.18 -15.51
CA THR A 128 10.16 -9.83 -15.54
C THR A 128 9.07 -8.84 -15.92
N LEU A 129 8.82 -7.89 -15.03
CA LEU A 129 7.81 -6.85 -15.24
C LEU A 129 8.40 -5.64 -15.96
N GLU A 130 7.66 -5.13 -16.93
CA GLU A 130 7.78 -3.77 -17.43
C GLU A 130 6.79 -2.89 -16.65
N LEU A 131 7.30 -1.92 -15.91
CA LEU A 131 6.50 -1.05 -15.04
C LEU A 131 6.43 0.35 -15.64
N THR A 132 5.22 0.89 -15.75
CA THR A 132 4.99 2.27 -16.17
C THR A 132 4.19 3.01 -15.11
N VAL A 133 4.65 4.22 -14.73
CA VAL A 133 3.99 5.08 -13.73
C VAL A 133 3.72 6.45 -14.33
N TYR A 134 2.52 6.96 -14.13
CA TYR A 134 2.10 8.30 -14.56
C TYR A 134 1.02 8.88 -13.64
N ALA A 135 0.84 10.19 -13.71
CA ALA A 135 -0.26 10.89 -13.06
C ALA A 135 -1.41 11.03 -14.07
N GLU A 136 -2.62 10.66 -13.66
CA GLU A 136 -3.79 10.59 -14.53
C GLU A 136 -4.69 11.83 -14.39
N GLU A 137 -5.00 12.20 -13.15
CA GLU A 137 -6.00 13.23 -12.88
C GLU A 137 -5.70 14.05 -11.64
N LEU A 138 -6.10 15.34 -11.63
CA LEU A 138 -6.21 16.18 -10.44
C LEU A 138 -7.68 16.42 -10.15
N THR A 139 -8.12 15.97 -8.99
CA THR A 139 -9.53 16.10 -8.58
C THR A 139 -9.65 17.04 -7.38
N PRO A 140 -10.56 18.05 -7.44
CA PRO A 140 -10.90 18.84 -6.27
C PRO A 140 -11.44 17.96 -5.14
N HIS A 141 -10.98 18.20 -3.93
CA HIS A 141 -11.40 17.47 -2.74
C HIS A 141 -11.74 18.47 -1.63
N ARG A 142 -12.72 18.16 -0.77
CA ARG A 142 -13.14 19.05 0.36
C ARG A 142 -12.03 19.47 1.33
N ARG A 143 -10.88 18.80 1.30
CA ARG A 143 -9.71 19.09 2.14
C ARG A 143 -8.50 19.52 1.31
N GLY A 144 -8.65 19.78 0.00
CA GLY A 144 -7.53 20.14 -0.85
C GLY A 144 -7.66 19.65 -2.29
N THR A 145 -6.56 19.16 -2.84
CA THR A 145 -6.50 18.59 -4.20
C THR A 145 -5.95 17.17 -4.14
N GLU A 146 -6.64 16.23 -4.75
CA GLU A 146 -6.21 14.84 -4.89
C GLU A 146 -5.62 14.61 -6.28
N VAL A 147 -4.54 13.85 -6.36
CA VAL A 147 -3.97 13.35 -7.62
C VAL A 147 -4.15 11.84 -7.69
N THR A 148 -4.60 11.35 -8.84
CA THR A 148 -4.62 9.92 -9.15
C THR A 148 -3.31 9.53 -9.83
N MET A 149 -2.57 8.61 -9.19
CA MET A 149 -1.36 8.01 -9.75
C MET A 149 -1.70 6.62 -10.28
N VAL A 150 -1.27 6.32 -11.50
CA VAL A 150 -1.47 5.02 -12.14
C VAL A 150 -0.14 4.28 -12.24
N THR A 151 -0.18 3.00 -11.97
CA THR A 151 0.92 2.08 -12.23
C THR A 151 0.41 0.92 -13.08
N GLU A 152 1.06 0.66 -14.19
CA GLU A 152 0.83 -0.49 -15.06
C GLU A 152 2.01 -1.46 -14.97
N ALA A 153 1.73 -2.75 -14.96
CA ALA A 153 2.73 -3.80 -15.09
C ALA A 153 2.41 -4.68 -16.31
N ARG A 154 3.41 -4.83 -17.18
CA ARG A 154 3.30 -5.65 -18.39
C ARG A 154 4.32 -6.79 -18.35
N VAL A 155 3.97 -7.89 -18.97
CA VAL A 155 4.85 -9.03 -19.25
C VAL A 155 4.79 -9.31 -20.73
N ALA A 156 5.92 -9.27 -21.40
CA ALA A 156 6.02 -9.42 -22.87
C ALA A 156 5.03 -8.48 -23.61
N GLY A 157 4.93 -7.22 -23.15
CA GLY A 157 4.04 -6.21 -23.72
C GLY A 157 2.56 -6.30 -23.29
N ALA A 158 2.09 -7.45 -22.76
CA ALA A 158 0.71 -7.61 -22.32
C ALA A 158 0.48 -7.00 -20.93
N LEU A 159 -0.56 -6.18 -20.76
CA LEU A 159 -0.96 -5.64 -19.46
C LEU A 159 -1.50 -6.78 -18.59
N VAL A 160 -0.81 -7.06 -17.47
CA VAL A 160 -1.15 -8.14 -16.56
C VAL A 160 -1.66 -7.64 -15.20
N TRP A 161 -1.30 -6.40 -14.84
CA TRP A 161 -1.64 -5.82 -13.56
C TRP A 161 -1.66 -4.28 -13.66
N GLU A 162 -2.56 -3.65 -12.92
CA GLU A 162 -2.60 -2.19 -12.81
C GLU A 162 -3.04 -1.75 -11.41
N SER A 163 -2.62 -0.56 -10.99
CA SER A 163 -3.16 0.10 -9.81
C SER A 163 -3.42 1.58 -10.06
N ARG A 164 -4.45 2.09 -9.38
CA ARG A 164 -4.74 3.51 -9.23
C ARG A 164 -4.69 3.87 -7.77
N SER A 165 -4.05 4.99 -7.43
CA SER A 165 -3.87 5.47 -6.06
C SER A 165 -4.18 6.94 -5.96
N GLY A 166 -5.04 7.32 -5.01
CA GLY A 166 -5.32 8.72 -4.68
C GLY A 166 -4.32 9.25 -3.66
N TYR A 167 -3.71 10.40 -3.95
CA TYR A 167 -2.85 11.13 -3.03
C TYR A 167 -3.37 12.55 -2.82
N LEU A 168 -3.77 12.88 -1.60
CA LEU A 168 -4.36 14.16 -1.22
C LEU A 168 -3.28 15.12 -0.70
N SER A 169 -3.17 16.28 -1.34
CA SER A 169 -2.49 17.45 -0.79
C SER A 169 -3.51 18.33 -0.08
N ARG A 170 -3.37 18.48 1.23
CA ARG A 170 -4.31 19.25 2.05
C ARG A 170 -4.02 20.74 1.95
N HIS A 171 -5.06 21.52 1.68
CA HIS A 171 -5.04 22.98 1.73
C HIS A 171 -6.47 23.51 1.88
N ALA A 172 -6.61 24.79 2.23
CA ALA A 172 -7.92 25.44 2.23
C ALA A 172 -8.52 25.43 0.82
N THR A 173 -9.82 25.12 0.72
CA THR A 173 -10.54 25.04 -0.55
C THR A 173 -12.00 25.46 -0.34
N THR A 174 -12.58 26.08 -1.34
CA THR A 174 -14.01 26.39 -1.42
C THR A 174 -14.80 25.28 -2.14
N ALA A 175 -14.12 24.25 -2.62
CA ALA A 175 -14.78 23.16 -3.33
C ALA A 175 -15.75 22.44 -2.38
N ALA A 176 -17.03 22.45 -2.73
CA ALA A 176 -18.02 21.52 -2.17
C ALA A 176 -17.63 20.13 -2.67
N GLY A 177 -16.74 19.47 -1.94
CA GLY A 177 -16.30 18.13 -2.30
C GLY A 177 -17.44 17.16 -2.16
N SER A 178 -17.52 16.21 -3.07
CA SER A 178 -18.34 15.02 -2.95
C SER A 178 -18.26 14.52 -1.49
N THR A 179 -19.37 14.57 -0.81
CA THR A 179 -19.53 13.86 0.45
C THR A 179 -19.43 12.38 0.13
N ARG A 180 -18.22 11.82 0.23
CA ARG A 180 -18.13 10.36 0.33
C ARG A 180 -18.95 10.02 1.57
N GLU A 181 -20.07 9.32 1.35
CA GLU A 181 -21.07 9.02 2.37
C GLU A 181 -20.41 8.68 3.70
N ALA A 182 -20.92 9.32 4.76
CA ALA A 182 -20.53 9.01 6.12
C ALA A 182 -20.84 7.53 6.37
N ASP A 183 -19.82 6.81 6.76
CA ASP A 183 -19.79 5.38 6.95
C ASP A 183 -21.03 4.76 7.61
N GLY A 184 -21.94 4.25 6.79
CA GLY A 184 -22.69 3.06 7.11
C GLY A 184 -21.89 1.79 6.82
N SER A 185 -20.59 1.78 7.08
CA SER A 185 -19.80 0.56 6.92
C SER A 185 -20.41 -0.54 7.77
N PRO A 186 -20.87 -1.65 7.21
CA PRO A 186 -21.45 -2.73 7.99
C PRO A 186 -20.46 -3.15 9.08
N THR A 187 -20.97 -3.42 10.27
CA THR A 187 -20.15 -3.90 11.37
C THR A 187 -19.67 -5.31 11.03
N LEU A 188 -18.48 -5.41 10.44
CA LEU A 188 -17.87 -6.68 10.08
C LEU A 188 -17.42 -7.43 11.35
N PRO A 189 -17.62 -8.76 11.43
CA PRO A 189 -17.13 -9.57 12.53
C PRO A 189 -15.60 -9.54 12.61
N ALA A 190 -15.07 -9.56 13.83
CA ALA A 190 -13.63 -9.69 14.08
C ALA A 190 -13.16 -11.10 13.68
N VAL A 191 -12.08 -11.16 12.92
CA VAL A 191 -11.48 -12.41 12.42
C VAL A 191 -10.14 -12.66 13.09
N ALA A 192 -9.30 -11.63 13.22
CA ALA A 192 -7.96 -11.73 13.77
C ALA A 192 -7.54 -10.45 14.51
N GLU A 193 -6.69 -10.59 15.51
CA GLU A 193 -6.06 -9.50 16.22
C GLU A 193 -4.55 -9.51 15.97
N TRP A 194 -3.97 -8.34 15.69
CA TRP A 194 -2.54 -8.22 15.43
C TRP A 194 -1.89 -7.20 16.34
N ARG A 195 -0.80 -7.62 16.99
CA ARG A 195 0.08 -6.72 17.74
C ARG A 195 1.18 -6.19 16.82
N LEU A 196 1.18 -4.90 16.58
CA LEU A 196 2.10 -4.23 15.68
C LEU A 196 3.26 -3.63 16.48
N PRO A 197 4.51 -4.07 16.22
CA PRO A 197 5.67 -3.55 16.94
C PRO A 197 6.02 -2.13 16.50
N GLY A 198 6.71 -1.38 17.36
CA GLY A 198 7.11 0.00 17.09
C GLY A 198 8.13 0.17 15.95
N ASP A 199 8.82 -0.90 15.57
CA ASP A 199 9.79 -0.93 14.48
C ASP A 199 9.22 -1.35 13.12
N LEU A 200 7.92 -1.66 13.05
CA LEU A 200 7.24 -2.13 11.85
C LEU A 200 7.47 -1.21 10.65
N GLY A 201 7.39 0.12 10.87
CA GLY A 201 7.63 1.09 9.82
C GLY A 201 9.03 0.98 9.21
N ARG A 202 10.07 0.82 10.04
CA ARG A 202 11.45 0.62 9.57
C ARG A 202 11.61 -0.69 8.80
N ARG A 203 11.02 -1.78 9.32
CA ARG A 203 11.07 -3.10 8.69
C ARG A 203 10.40 -3.09 7.31
N TYR A 204 9.20 -2.51 7.21
CA TYR A 204 8.51 -2.40 5.93
C TYR A 204 9.21 -1.42 4.98
N GLY A 205 9.66 -0.27 5.47
CA GLY A 205 10.42 0.71 4.67
C GLY A 205 11.73 0.15 4.09
N ALA A 206 12.34 -0.85 4.74
CA ALA A 206 13.54 -1.51 4.22
C ALA A 206 13.25 -2.36 2.98
N VAL A 207 12.04 -2.94 2.84
CA VAL A 207 11.68 -3.81 1.71
C VAL A 207 10.83 -3.10 0.65
N SER A 208 10.05 -2.10 1.03
CA SER A 208 9.23 -1.32 0.11
C SER A 208 9.97 -0.14 -0.51
N GLY A 209 11.09 0.26 0.10
CA GLY A 209 11.79 1.49 -0.26
C GLY A 209 11.11 2.77 0.26
N ASP A 210 9.89 2.70 0.80
CA ASP A 210 9.22 3.86 1.39
C ASP A 210 9.84 4.21 2.75
N ARG A 211 10.80 5.13 2.70
CA ARG A 211 11.51 5.64 3.88
C ARG A 211 11.01 7.03 4.31
N ASN A 212 9.72 7.30 4.11
CA ASN A 212 9.14 8.54 4.60
C ASN A 212 9.35 8.64 6.13
N PRO A 213 9.92 9.74 6.64
CA PRO A 213 10.27 9.92 8.06
C PRO A 213 9.12 9.67 9.05
N ILE A 214 7.86 9.85 8.61
CA ILE A 214 6.67 9.61 9.45
C ILE A 214 6.52 8.15 9.89
N HIS A 215 7.12 7.22 9.17
CA HIS A 215 7.06 5.78 9.43
C HIS A 215 8.27 5.26 10.22
N LEU A 216 9.38 6.02 10.24
CA LEU A 216 10.67 5.49 10.69
C LEU A 216 10.92 5.73 12.17
N HIS A 217 10.56 6.93 12.67
CA HIS A 217 10.87 7.31 14.04
C HIS A 217 9.81 8.25 14.65
N PRO A 218 9.47 8.11 15.94
CA PRO A 218 8.48 8.98 16.60
C PRO A 218 8.83 10.47 16.55
N LEU A 219 10.10 10.83 16.71
CA LEU A 219 10.52 12.25 16.67
C LEU A 219 10.31 12.87 15.30
N THR A 220 10.65 12.14 14.23
CA THR A 220 10.42 12.63 12.86
C THR A 220 8.93 12.69 12.53
N ALA A 221 8.13 11.72 13.00
CA ALA A 221 6.69 11.72 12.81
C ALA A 221 6.03 12.96 13.46
N ARG A 222 6.51 13.40 14.63
CA ARG A 222 6.00 14.60 15.32
C ARG A 222 6.20 15.89 14.51
N LEU A 223 7.27 16.00 13.74
CA LEU A 223 7.49 17.15 12.85
C LEU A 223 6.42 17.26 11.76
N PHE A 224 5.71 16.16 11.47
CA PHE A 224 4.61 16.09 10.50
C PHE A 224 3.23 15.97 11.16
N GLY A 225 3.13 16.27 12.46
CA GLY A 225 1.86 16.32 13.19
C GLY A 225 1.35 14.96 13.70
N PHE A 226 2.16 13.90 13.64
CA PHE A 226 1.80 12.61 14.21
C PHE A 226 2.45 12.42 15.59
N PRO A 227 1.70 12.00 16.63
CA PRO A 227 2.27 11.86 17.98
C PRO A 227 3.29 10.73 18.09
N ARG A 228 3.23 9.74 17.19
CA ARG A 228 4.11 8.56 17.08
C ARG A 228 4.34 8.21 15.62
N ALA A 229 5.31 7.32 15.34
CA ALA A 229 5.44 6.73 14.01
C ALA A 229 4.15 6.02 13.60
N ILE A 230 3.85 6.01 12.31
CA ILE A 230 2.64 5.38 11.76
C ILE A 230 3.00 4.20 10.86
N ALA A 231 2.15 3.20 10.80
CA ALA A 231 2.28 2.11 9.83
C ALA A 231 2.09 2.66 8.40
N HIS A 232 2.77 2.07 7.43
CA HIS A 232 2.54 2.36 6.02
C HIS A 232 1.14 1.89 5.61
N GLY A 233 0.39 2.72 4.88
CA GLY A 233 -0.92 2.33 4.36
C GLY A 233 -0.83 1.06 3.52
N MET A 234 0.15 0.96 2.62
CA MET A 234 0.34 -0.22 1.78
C MET A 234 0.69 -1.49 2.56
N TRP A 235 1.35 -1.36 3.74
CA TRP A 235 1.53 -2.51 4.63
C TRP A 235 0.17 -2.99 5.18
N THR A 236 -0.72 -2.07 5.57
CA THR A 236 -2.04 -2.45 6.12
C THR A 236 -2.89 -3.17 5.06
N VAL A 237 -2.87 -2.70 3.81
CA VAL A 237 -3.53 -3.39 2.68
C VAL A 237 -2.92 -4.78 2.47
N ALA A 238 -1.59 -4.86 2.36
CA ALA A 238 -0.90 -6.13 2.14
C ALA A 238 -1.17 -7.14 3.26
N ARG A 239 -1.21 -6.70 4.52
CA ARG A 239 -1.48 -7.58 5.66
C ARG A 239 -2.93 -8.07 5.68
N CYS A 240 -3.89 -7.19 5.33
CA CYS A 240 -5.29 -7.60 5.19
C CYS A 240 -5.47 -8.61 4.05
N LEU A 241 -4.81 -8.40 2.91
CA LEU A 241 -4.87 -9.34 1.79
C LEU A 241 -4.22 -10.68 2.13
N ALA A 242 -3.12 -10.68 2.88
CA ALA A 242 -2.48 -11.92 3.34
C ALA A 242 -3.39 -12.74 4.28
N GLU A 243 -4.24 -12.09 5.05
CA GLU A 243 -5.25 -12.77 5.88
C GLU A 243 -6.42 -13.28 5.00
N ALA A 244 -6.85 -12.47 4.05
CA ALA A 244 -7.92 -12.83 3.12
C ALA A 244 -7.52 -13.96 2.14
N ASP A 245 -6.22 -14.08 1.80
CA ASP A 245 -5.70 -15.06 0.83
C ASP A 245 -5.89 -16.52 1.30
N GLY A 246 -6.08 -16.74 2.61
CA GLY A 246 -6.41 -18.06 3.18
C GLY A 246 -7.83 -18.55 2.86
N GLN A 247 -8.66 -17.76 2.18
CA GLN A 247 -10.04 -18.11 1.83
C GLN A 247 -10.14 -18.64 0.38
N THR A 248 -11.31 -19.18 0.02
CA THR A 248 -11.53 -19.77 -1.31
C THR A 248 -11.47 -18.73 -2.44
N GLY A 249 -10.83 -19.10 -3.55
CA GLY A 249 -10.73 -18.28 -4.75
C GLY A 249 -9.55 -17.30 -4.72
N GLU A 250 -8.93 -17.10 -5.87
CA GLU A 250 -7.80 -16.17 -6.02
C GLU A 250 -8.27 -14.72 -6.07
N ILE A 251 -7.65 -13.84 -5.29
CA ILE A 251 -7.95 -12.40 -5.29
C ILE A 251 -7.48 -11.79 -6.60
N ARG A 252 -8.40 -11.21 -7.37
CA ARG A 252 -8.14 -10.53 -8.65
C ARG A 252 -8.10 -9.02 -8.53
N SER A 253 -8.88 -8.46 -7.64
CA SER A 253 -8.80 -7.03 -7.39
C SER A 253 -8.96 -6.71 -5.92
N VAL A 254 -8.51 -5.54 -5.55
CA VAL A 254 -8.78 -4.92 -4.25
C VAL A 254 -9.04 -3.44 -4.43
N ARG A 255 -10.05 -2.94 -3.74
CA ARG A 255 -10.23 -1.52 -3.45
C ARG A 255 -10.04 -1.32 -1.95
N ALA A 256 -9.20 -0.35 -1.56
CA ALA A 256 -8.96 -0.03 -0.16
C ALA A 256 -8.96 1.48 0.05
N ASP A 257 -9.66 1.94 1.10
CA ASP A 257 -9.73 3.35 1.50
C ASP A 257 -9.06 3.54 2.86
N PHE A 258 -8.09 4.44 2.91
CA PHE A 258 -7.36 4.79 4.13
C PHE A 258 -8.13 5.84 4.92
N ARG A 259 -8.62 5.47 6.11
CA ARG A 259 -9.50 6.31 6.95
C ARG A 259 -8.71 7.06 8.02
N ALA A 260 -7.79 6.38 8.68
CA ALA A 260 -6.99 6.96 9.75
C ALA A 260 -5.62 6.29 9.86
N PRO A 261 -4.57 7.01 10.29
CA PRO A 261 -3.25 6.42 10.53
C PRO A 261 -3.29 5.42 11.69
N VAL A 262 -2.54 4.33 11.54
CA VAL A 262 -2.26 3.37 12.63
C VAL A 262 -0.99 3.84 13.35
N LEU A 263 -1.11 4.32 14.57
CA LEU A 263 0.01 4.77 15.40
C LEU A 263 0.77 3.58 15.98
N LEU A 264 2.08 3.51 15.80
CA LEU A 264 2.90 2.39 16.27
C LEU A 264 3.55 2.68 17.65
N PRO A 265 3.67 1.66 18.55
CA PRO A 265 3.07 0.33 18.46
C PRO A 265 1.54 0.37 18.62
N ALA A 266 0.85 -0.67 18.15
CA ALA A 266 -0.62 -0.77 18.24
C ALA A 266 -1.07 -2.22 18.33
N THR A 267 -2.29 -2.41 18.85
CA THR A 267 -3.10 -3.61 18.62
C THR A 267 -4.22 -3.20 17.67
N VAL A 268 -4.43 -3.99 16.62
CA VAL A 268 -5.47 -3.75 15.62
C VAL A 268 -6.23 -5.04 15.33
N THR A 269 -7.50 -4.90 15.02
CA THR A 269 -8.40 -6.00 14.70
C THR A 269 -8.68 -5.99 13.19
N TYR A 270 -8.40 -7.09 12.53
CA TYR A 270 -8.89 -7.39 11.19
C TYR A 270 -10.31 -7.94 11.31
N ALA A 271 -11.23 -7.35 10.58
CA ALA A 271 -12.63 -7.77 10.50
C ALA A 271 -12.97 -7.99 9.02
N ALA A 272 -13.76 -9.02 8.74
CA ALA A 272 -14.18 -9.35 7.39
C ALA A 272 -15.58 -9.95 7.39
N ASP A 273 -16.26 -9.86 6.25
CA ASP A 273 -17.51 -10.59 6.03
C ASP A 273 -17.24 -12.11 5.92
N PRO A 274 -18.26 -12.98 6.06
CA PRO A 274 -18.06 -14.41 5.99
C PRO A 274 -17.49 -14.92 4.67
N ALA A 275 -17.72 -14.21 3.56
CA ALA A 275 -17.14 -14.52 2.25
C ALA A 275 -15.73 -13.96 2.07
N GLY A 276 -15.25 -13.11 2.99
CA GLY A 276 -13.96 -12.43 2.92
C GLY A 276 -13.82 -11.44 1.77
N ASN A 277 -14.93 -10.96 1.24
CA ASN A 277 -14.96 -10.01 0.14
C ASN A 277 -14.91 -8.55 0.62
N ALA A 278 -15.41 -8.28 1.81
CA ALA A 278 -15.29 -6.98 2.47
C ALA A 278 -14.48 -7.11 3.75
N PHE A 279 -13.61 -6.13 4.02
CA PHE A 279 -12.78 -6.14 5.22
C PHE A 279 -12.57 -4.74 5.79
N ALA A 280 -12.21 -4.68 7.07
CA ALA A 280 -11.82 -3.47 7.76
C ALA A 280 -10.67 -3.75 8.74
N LEU A 281 -9.83 -2.74 8.97
CA LEU A 281 -8.83 -2.73 10.03
C LEU A 281 -9.22 -1.68 11.05
N ARG A 282 -9.34 -2.08 12.32
CA ARG A 282 -9.78 -1.22 13.43
C ARG A 282 -8.82 -1.31 14.61
N SER A 283 -8.75 -0.28 15.43
CA SER A 283 -8.19 -0.35 16.79
C SER A 283 -9.30 -0.09 17.80
N GLU A 284 -9.18 -0.66 18.99
CA GLU A 284 -10.09 -0.32 20.09
C GLU A 284 -9.96 1.17 20.44
N SER A 285 -11.07 1.77 20.83
CA SER A 285 -11.07 3.12 21.40
C SER A 285 -10.42 3.04 22.78
N SER A 286 -9.37 3.79 23.04
CA SER A 286 -8.78 3.98 24.36
C SER A 286 -9.65 4.86 25.31
N SER A 287 -10.97 4.76 25.22
CA SER A 287 -11.90 5.44 26.13
C SER A 287 -12.27 4.49 27.26
N GLY A 288 -11.86 4.87 28.47
CA GLY A 288 -12.13 4.43 29.80
C GLY A 288 -13.11 3.27 30.05
N SER A 289 -12.76 2.45 31.03
CA SER A 289 -13.55 1.40 31.67
C SER A 289 -15.04 1.76 31.81
N GLY A 290 -15.82 1.42 30.81
CA GLY A 290 -17.28 1.41 30.87
C GLY A 290 -17.73 0.01 30.46
N THR A 291 -18.20 -0.77 31.44
CA THR A 291 -18.90 -2.04 31.26
C THR A 291 -20.22 -1.78 30.52
N GLY A 292 -20.16 -1.74 29.20
CA GLY A 292 -21.31 -1.62 28.31
C GLY A 292 -21.24 -2.66 27.21
N THR A 293 -22.06 -3.68 27.28
CA THR A 293 -22.39 -4.62 26.21
C THR A 293 -23.10 -3.85 25.10
N GLY A 294 -22.35 -3.33 24.13
CA GLY A 294 -22.91 -2.62 22.97
C GLY A 294 -21.81 -2.22 22.00
N GLY A 295 -21.86 -2.72 20.80
CA GLY A 295 -21.09 -2.46 19.59
C GLY A 295 -19.88 -1.53 19.70
N GLY A 296 -18.70 -2.08 19.93
CA GLY A 296 -17.46 -1.34 20.13
C GLY A 296 -17.07 -0.52 18.90
N GLY A 297 -17.37 0.76 18.91
CA GLY A 297 -16.96 1.74 17.91
C GLY A 297 -15.47 2.06 17.97
N GLY A 298 -14.60 1.10 17.61
CA GLY A 298 -13.17 1.33 17.49
C GLY A 298 -12.83 2.23 16.30
N ARG A 299 -11.66 2.88 16.33
CA ARG A 299 -11.22 3.73 15.22
C ARG A 299 -10.94 2.90 13.98
N VAL A 300 -11.67 3.14 12.89
CA VAL A 300 -11.42 2.51 11.60
C VAL A 300 -10.19 3.14 10.95
N HIS A 301 -9.24 2.30 10.56
CA HIS A 301 -8.00 2.71 9.89
C HIS A 301 -8.04 2.46 8.39
N LEU A 302 -8.67 1.37 7.98
CA LEU A 302 -8.77 0.93 6.60
C LEU A 302 -10.12 0.23 6.41
N THR A 303 -10.74 0.46 5.27
CA THR A 303 -11.84 -0.35 4.74
C THR A 303 -11.48 -0.82 3.35
N GLY A 304 -11.91 -2.01 2.96
CA GLY A 304 -11.62 -2.50 1.62
C GLY A 304 -12.56 -3.61 1.18
N SER A 305 -12.51 -3.88 -0.11
CA SER A 305 -13.20 -5.00 -0.75
C SER A 305 -12.30 -5.67 -1.76
N VAL A 306 -12.53 -6.97 -1.97
CA VAL A 306 -11.82 -7.76 -2.98
C VAL A 306 -12.81 -8.41 -3.93
N THR A 307 -12.37 -8.66 -5.17
CA THR A 307 -13.03 -9.59 -6.06
C THR A 307 -12.14 -10.81 -6.28
N ARG A 308 -12.76 -11.96 -6.43
CA ARG A 308 -12.07 -13.25 -6.60
C ARG A 308 -12.45 -13.89 -7.92
N THR A 309 -11.59 -14.79 -8.40
CA THR A 309 -12.00 -15.73 -9.44
C THR A 309 -13.00 -16.73 -8.88
N SER A 310 -14.02 -17.01 -9.67
CA SER A 310 -14.94 -18.11 -9.43
C SER A 310 -14.20 -19.44 -9.50
#